data_cc5b8746b2f3b63a6cae3a3b304996f3
#
_entry.id   cc5b8746b2f3b63a6cae3a3b304996f3
#
_cell.length_a   1.000
_cell.length_b   1.000
_cell.length_c   1.000
_cell.angle_alpha   90.00
_cell.angle_beta   90.00
_cell.angle_gamma   90.00
#
_symmetry.space_group_name_H-M   'P 1'
#
loop_
_entity.id
_entity.type
_entity.pdbx_description
1 polymer ?
#
loop_
_entity_poly.entity_id
_entity_poly.type
_entity_poly.pdbx_seq_one_letter_code
_entity_poly.pdbx_strand_id
1 'polypeptide(L)'
;MVLVAPQQEQGALWSPSPPTPGSGAFVVEAGRPAPAPSEAGRPAPARDEVLALLRDGSGQRPRFDPGLSGGLRAWLEDAAADLVARRGEDAPPLFLGPRFLWNDPVAAADPVGTAVDPVGTATDPYPTGWVRSCLIRALFAQVVTTGQVDSPLGDALDALRVDPGRSAMARHVDELPGEARSALAASLRIHIENLMNLTPRFAAGWLPRTHDRVAIPLAGGRVVLNGVFDLLVGAPVPGRATLCALGLTTGGRWAQARTALHYLALLETLRSGTPPFRLALLHSAAGRYGVEDVLEEHLRTIVSHVVVQLSTLGDRDA
;
A
#
# COMPACT_ATOMS: atom_id res chain seq x y z
N MET A 1 21.32 -50.82 32.78
CA MET A 1 20.97 -49.39 32.66
C MET A 1 20.91 -49.08 31.17
N VAL A 2 19.69 -49.19 30.58
CA VAL A 2 19.47 -49.06 29.16
C VAL A 2 18.97 -47.63 28.91
N LEU A 3 19.76 -46.85 28.18
CA LEU A 3 19.42 -45.48 27.74
C LEU A 3 18.41 -45.61 26.56
N VAL A 4 17.18 -45.15 26.78
CA VAL A 4 16.19 -44.99 25.75
C VAL A 4 16.37 -43.60 25.11
N ALA A 5 16.68 -43.59 23.81
CA ALA A 5 16.76 -42.36 23.02
C ALA A 5 15.34 -41.79 22.76
N PRO A 6 15.15 -40.47 22.74
CA PRO A 6 13.87 -39.87 22.40
C PRO A 6 13.58 -40.04 20.90
N GLN A 7 12.35 -40.48 20.60
CA GLN A 7 11.81 -40.47 19.25
C GLN A 7 11.66 -39.05 18.73
N GLN A 8 12.26 -38.78 17.59
CA GLN A 8 12.00 -37.57 16.79
C GLN A 8 10.58 -37.67 16.22
N GLU A 9 9.70 -36.80 16.66
CA GLU A 9 8.43 -36.56 15.98
C GLU A 9 8.73 -35.97 14.61
N GLN A 10 8.36 -36.75 13.59
CA GLN A 10 8.39 -36.30 12.19
C GLN A 10 7.33 -35.21 12.02
N GLY A 11 7.80 -33.97 11.86
CA GLY A 11 6.97 -32.83 11.50
C GLY A 11 6.21 -33.13 10.21
N ALA A 12 4.90 -33.04 10.28
CA ALA A 12 4.01 -33.18 9.13
C ALA A 12 4.39 -32.15 8.07
N LEU A 13 4.89 -32.60 6.93
CA LEU A 13 5.10 -31.80 5.73
C LEU A 13 3.73 -31.22 5.30
N TRP A 14 3.60 -29.93 5.51
CA TRP A 14 2.44 -29.16 5.07
C TRP A 14 2.45 -29.07 3.54
N SER A 15 1.52 -29.76 2.87
CA SER A 15 1.25 -29.60 1.44
C SER A 15 0.16 -28.53 1.27
N PRO A 16 0.42 -27.42 0.58
CA PRO A 16 -0.61 -26.42 0.34
C PRO A 16 -1.68 -26.98 -0.59
N SER A 17 -2.91 -27.12 -0.10
CA SER A 17 -4.07 -27.29 -0.95
C SER A 17 -4.32 -25.96 -1.68
N PRO A 18 -4.69 -25.97 -2.98
CA PRO A 18 -5.00 -24.75 -3.71
C PRO A 18 -6.19 -24.04 -3.03
N PRO A 19 -6.13 -22.72 -2.84
CA PRO A 19 -7.18 -21.98 -2.18
C PRO A 19 -8.47 -22.04 -2.99
N THR A 20 -9.54 -22.50 -2.36
CA THR A 20 -10.89 -22.28 -2.84
C THR A 20 -11.15 -20.77 -2.81
N PRO A 21 -11.71 -20.14 -3.85
CA PRO A 21 -11.99 -18.71 -3.84
C PRO A 21 -13.11 -18.42 -2.82
N GLY A 22 -12.71 -18.16 -1.58
CA GLY A 22 -13.59 -17.69 -0.52
C GLY A 22 -13.92 -16.22 -0.77
N SER A 23 -15.19 -15.91 -0.94
CA SER A 23 -15.72 -14.56 -1.11
C SER A 23 -15.64 -13.78 0.20
N GLY A 24 -14.47 -13.31 0.58
CA GLY A 24 -14.35 -12.20 1.51
C GLY A 24 -14.89 -10.95 0.80
N ALA A 25 -16.15 -10.62 1.01
CA ALA A 25 -16.79 -9.51 0.35
C ALA A 25 -16.09 -8.22 0.76
N PHE A 26 -15.30 -7.66 -0.17
CA PHE A 26 -14.91 -6.27 -0.10
C PHE A 26 -16.22 -5.48 -0.22
N VAL A 27 -16.68 -4.87 0.87
CA VAL A 27 -17.85 -4.02 0.83
C VAL A 27 -17.49 -2.79 0.03
N VAL A 28 -17.67 -2.90 -1.28
CA VAL A 28 -17.73 -1.74 -2.18
C VAL A 28 -19.15 -1.25 -2.07
N GLU A 29 -19.41 -0.28 -1.21
CA GLU A 29 -20.61 0.50 -1.41
C GLU A 29 -20.50 1.17 -2.78
N ALA A 30 -21.25 0.64 -3.72
CA ALA A 30 -21.43 1.26 -5.01
C ALA A 30 -21.91 2.68 -4.74
N GLY A 31 -21.03 3.66 -5.00
CA GLY A 31 -21.32 5.05 -4.72
C GLY A 31 -22.72 5.40 -5.21
N ARG A 32 -23.52 5.99 -4.35
CA ARG A 32 -24.72 6.71 -4.75
C ARG A 32 -24.36 7.53 -5.98
N PRO A 33 -25.20 7.52 -7.02
CA PRO A 33 -25.02 8.46 -8.13
C PRO A 33 -24.83 9.86 -7.53
N ALA A 34 -23.93 10.65 -8.13
CA ALA A 34 -23.66 11.99 -7.66
C ALA A 34 -24.98 12.69 -7.29
N PRO A 35 -25.12 13.24 -6.08
CA PRO A 35 -26.37 13.85 -5.66
C PRO A 35 -26.74 14.95 -6.65
N ALA A 36 -28.02 15.01 -6.98
CA ALA A 36 -28.57 16.09 -7.78
C ALA A 36 -28.23 17.44 -7.10
N PRO A 37 -27.95 18.52 -7.86
CA PRO A 37 -27.43 19.79 -7.35
C PRO A 37 -28.25 20.51 -6.27
N SER A 38 -29.38 19.98 -5.82
CA SER A 38 -30.23 20.56 -4.76
C SER A 38 -29.91 20.08 -3.33
N GLU A 39 -28.94 19.17 -3.12
CA GLU A 39 -28.52 18.74 -1.78
C GLU A 39 -27.19 19.38 -1.30
N ALA A 40 -26.80 20.50 -1.89
CA ALA A 40 -25.61 21.27 -1.52
C ALA A 40 -25.79 21.94 -0.15
N GLY A 41 -25.75 21.19 0.94
CA GLY A 41 -25.89 21.75 2.29
C GLY A 41 -25.65 20.77 3.43
N ARG A 42 -25.53 19.48 3.17
CA ARG A 42 -25.25 18.49 4.20
C ARG A 42 -23.76 18.16 4.20
N PRO A 43 -23.00 18.49 5.27
CA PRO A 43 -21.62 18.03 5.39
C PRO A 43 -21.64 16.50 5.33
N ALA A 44 -20.78 15.96 4.48
CA ALA A 44 -20.78 14.57 4.08
C ALA A 44 -20.70 13.63 5.28
N PRO A 45 -21.61 12.67 5.42
CA PRO A 45 -21.53 11.59 6.40
C PRO A 45 -20.29 10.70 6.21
N ALA A 46 -19.63 10.79 5.07
CA ALA A 46 -18.53 9.92 4.68
C ALA A 46 -17.32 9.94 5.64
N ARG A 47 -16.95 11.09 6.22
CA ARG A 47 -15.82 11.17 7.18
C ARG A 47 -16.08 10.39 8.46
N ASP A 48 -17.23 10.61 9.06
CA ASP A 48 -17.60 9.97 10.32
C ASP A 48 -17.88 8.49 10.08
N GLU A 49 -18.40 8.14 8.93
CA GLU A 49 -18.61 6.76 8.50
C GLU A 49 -17.29 6.02 8.29
N VAL A 50 -16.31 6.59 7.57
CA VAL A 50 -14.97 6.02 7.43
C VAL A 50 -14.32 5.89 8.82
N LEU A 51 -14.46 6.89 9.68
CA LEU A 51 -13.93 6.83 11.05
C LEU A 51 -14.58 5.72 11.86
N ALA A 52 -15.91 5.58 11.78
CA ALA A 52 -16.64 4.51 12.43
C ALA A 52 -16.19 3.15 11.94
N LEU A 53 -16.08 2.95 10.63
CA LEU A 53 -15.58 1.71 10.03
C LEU A 53 -14.14 1.39 10.43
N LEU A 54 -13.28 2.39 10.62
CA LEU A 54 -11.93 2.20 11.13
C LEU A 54 -11.90 1.87 12.63
N ARG A 55 -12.89 2.31 13.39
CA ARG A 55 -13.04 2.05 14.83
C ARG A 55 -13.69 0.71 15.12
N ASP A 56 -14.86 0.52 14.51
CA ASP A 56 -15.75 -0.59 14.76
C ASP A 56 -15.50 -1.73 13.77
N GLY A 57 -14.55 -2.57 14.09
CA GLY A 57 -14.75 -3.96 13.79
C GLY A 57 -15.72 -4.47 14.85
N SER A 58 -16.56 -5.42 14.53
CA SER A 58 -17.48 -6.22 15.35
C SER A 58 -17.12 -6.47 16.85
N GLY A 59 -16.53 -5.52 17.54
CA GLY A 59 -16.09 -5.59 18.93
C GLY A 59 -14.96 -6.56 19.22
N GLN A 60 -14.66 -7.48 18.33
CA GLN A 60 -13.53 -8.42 18.47
C GLN A 60 -12.50 -8.15 17.38
N ARG A 61 -11.36 -7.59 17.78
CA ARG A 61 -10.20 -7.52 16.89
C ARG A 61 -9.77 -8.93 16.49
N PRO A 62 -9.41 -9.16 15.22
CA PRO A 62 -8.96 -10.48 14.79
C PRO A 62 -7.80 -10.95 15.66
N ARG A 63 -7.86 -12.19 16.09
CA ARG A 63 -6.74 -12.86 16.74
C ARG A 63 -5.99 -13.61 15.65
N PHE A 64 -4.71 -13.36 15.57
CA PHE A 64 -3.81 -14.01 14.63
C PHE A 64 -2.98 -15.07 15.37
N ASP A 65 -2.61 -16.12 14.64
CA ASP A 65 -1.64 -17.09 15.13
C ASP A 65 -0.34 -16.35 15.53
N PRO A 66 0.17 -16.52 16.75
CA PRO A 66 1.44 -15.93 17.17
C PRO A 66 2.63 -16.31 16.29
N GLY A 67 2.59 -17.48 15.65
CA GLY A 67 3.60 -17.96 14.71
C GLY A 67 3.46 -17.43 13.28
N LEU A 68 2.36 -16.74 12.95
CA LEU A 68 2.03 -16.32 11.59
C LEU A 68 3.18 -15.56 10.92
N SER A 69 3.67 -14.49 11.56
CA SER A 69 4.75 -13.65 10.99
C SER A 69 6.02 -14.46 10.74
N GLY A 70 6.39 -15.35 11.66
CA GLY A 70 7.54 -16.24 11.51
C GLY A 70 7.38 -17.22 10.34
N GLY A 71 6.21 -17.84 10.22
CA GLY A 71 5.90 -18.75 9.12
C GLY A 71 5.90 -18.06 7.75
N LEU A 72 5.29 -16.86 7.65
CA LEU A 72 5.30 -16.06 6.42
C LEU A 72 6.73 -15.63 6.04
N ARG A 73 7.53 -15.23 7.03
CA ARG A 73 8.92 -14.87 6.81
C ARG A 73 9.74 -16.04 6.30
N ALA A 74 9.64 -17.21 6.94
CA ALA A 74 10.39 -18.40 6.53
C ALA A 74 10.12 -18.75 5.06
N TRP A 75 8.86 -18.74 4.65
CA TRP A 75 8.49 -19.03 3.26
C TRP A 75 9.07 -18.01 2.26
N LEU A 76 9.10 -16.74 2.61
CA LEU A 76 9.72 -15.70 1.79
C LEU A 76 11.25 -15.80 1.76
N GLU A 77 11.88 -16.18 2.88
CA GLU A 77 13.34 -16.39 2.95
C GLU A 77 13.77 -17.55 2.04
N ASP A 78 13.03 -18.66 2.04
CA ASP A 78 13.30 -19.81 1.16
C ASP A 78 13.22 -19.39 -0.32
N ALA A 79 12.14 -18.70 -0.73
CA ALA A 79 11.98 -18.23 -2.10
C ALA A 79 13.03 -17.19 -2.52
N ALA A 80 13.44 -16.31 -1.59
CA ALA A 80 14.48 -15.32 -1.84
C ALA A 80 15.87 -15.99 -1.96
N ALA A 81 16.15 -17.00 -1.14
CA ALA A 81 17.39 -17.77 -1.22
C ALA A 81 17.50 -18.51 -2.56
N ASP A 82 16.41 -19.13 -3.02
CA ASP A 82 16.36 -19.79 -4.33
C ASP A 82 16.60 -18.79 -5.48
N LEU A 83 16.01 -17.59 -5.40
CA LEU A 83 16.24 -16.53 -6.39
C LEU A 83 17.71 -16.09 -6.41
N VAL A 84 18.31 -15.87 -5.24
CA VAL A 84 19.74 -15.50 -5.13
C VAL A 84 20.63 -16.58 -5.68
N ALA A 85 20.36 -17.85 -5.39
CA ALA A 85 21.12 -18.98 -5.93
C ALA A 85 21.10 -19.02 -7.48
N ARG A 86 19.95 -18.72 -8.10
CA ARG A 86 19.85 -18.65 -9.57
C ARG A 86 20.55 -17.44 -10.17
N ARG A 87 20.51 -16.27 -9.52
CA ARG A 87 21.13 -15.04 -10.02
C ARG A 87 22.66 -14.98 -9.80
N GLY A 88 23.18 -15.81 -8.91
CA GLY A 88 24.58 -15.76 -8.45
C GLY A 88 24.81 -14.75 -7.32
N GLU A 89 25.85 -15.04 -6.53
CA GLU A 89 26.18 -14.26 -5.33
C GLU A 89 26.64 -12.81 -5.65
N ASP A 90 27.22 -12.58 -6.82
CA ASP A 90 27.74 -11.28 -7.24
C ASP A 90 26.65 -10.35 -7.83
N ALA A 91 25.43 -10.86 -8.06
CA ALA A 91 24.35 -10.03 -8.60
C ALA A 91 23.97 -8.91 -7.61
N PRO A 92 23.64 -7.70 -8.06
CA PRO A 92 23.25 -6.60 -7.17
C PRO A 92 21.97 -6.93 -6.40
N PRO A 93 21.79 -6.36 -5.18
CA PRO A 93 20.56 -6.53 -4.42
C PRO A 93 19.32 -6.07 -5.21
N LEU A 94 18.22 -6.82 -5.06
CA LEU A 94 16.93 -6.50 -5.64
C LEU A 94 16.06 -5.73 -4.64
N PHE A 95 15.47 -4.62 -5.10
CA PHE A 95 14.50 -3.86 -4.34
C PHE A 95 13.12 -4.01 -5.01
N LEU A 96 12.18 -4.64 -4.31
CA LEU A 96 10.90 -5.04 -4.85
C LEU A 96 9.76 -4.31 -4.13
N GLY A 97 9.16 -3.34 -4.80
CA GLY A 97 7.95 -2.65 -4.35
C GLY A 97 6.68 -3.38 -4.80
N PRO A 98 5.48 -2.92 -4.41
CA PRO A 98 4.22 -3.63 -4.69
C PRO A 98 3.93 -3.85 -6.19
N ARG A 99 4.58 -3.11 -7.08
CA ARG A 99 4.38 -3.21 -8.53
C ARG A 99 4.92 -4.49 -9.14
N PHE A 100 5.95 -5.09 -8.55
CA PHE A 100 6.52 -6.33 -9.07
C PHE A 100 5.47 -7.46 -9.10
N LEU A 101 4.41 -7.35 -8.30
CA LEU A 101 3.31 -8.32 -8.27
C LEU A 101 2.50 -8.40 -9.58
N TRP A 102 2.66 -7.44 -10.49
CA TRP A 102 1.90 -7.40 -11.75
C TRP A 102 2.71 -7.71 -12.99
N ASN A 103 3.91 -8.27 -12.84
CA ASN A 103 4.80 -8.57 -13.97
C ASN A 103 5.09 -7.35 -14.87
N ASP A 104 5.09 -6.15 -14.33
CA ASP A 104 5.45 -4.95 -15.07
C ASP A 104 6.97 -4.72 -14.99
N PRO A 105 7.75 -5.05 -16.05
CA PRO A 105 9.21 -4.94 -16.02
C PRO A 105 9.70 -3.50 -15.82
N VAL A 106 8.90 -2.51 -16.23
CA VAL A 106 9.24 -1.08 -16.05
C VAL A 106 9.05 -0.67 -14.59
N ALA A 107 8.18 -1.36 -13.87
CA ALA A 107 7.87 -1.06 -12.49
C ALA A 107 8.88 -1.61 -11.48
N ALA A 108 9.64 -2.64 -11.84
CA ALA A 108 10.64 -3.26 -10.96
C ALA A 108 11.87 -2.36 -10.76
N ALA A 109 12.15 -1.45 -11.69
CA ALA A 109 13.34 -0.59 -11.67
C ALA A 109 13.16 0.75 -10.91
N ASP A 110 11.97 1.05 -10.40
CA ASP A 110 11.71 2.33 -9.72
C ASP A 110 11.90 2.21 -8.19
N PRO A 111 13.00 2.76 -7.62
CA PRO A 111 13.31 2.64 -6.19
C PRO A 111 12.34 3.40 -5.27
N VAL A 112 11.39 4.14 -5.81
CA VAL A 112 10.47 5.02 -5.06
C VAL A 112 9.01 4.73 -5.36
N GLY A 113 8.56 3.48 -5.38
CA GLY A 113 7.14 3.08 -5.24
C GLY A 113 6.06 3.97 -5.91
N THR A 114 6.35 4.59 -7.04
CA THR A 114 5.45 5.54 -7.71
C THR A 114 4.62 4.85 -8.79
N ALA A 115 3.29 5.09 -8.81
CA ALA A 115 2.39 4.56 -9.84
C ALA A 115 2.64 5.26 -11.19
N VAL A 116 3.24 4.58 -12.17
CA VAL A 116 3.32 5.06 -13.56
C VAL A 116 2.05 4.63 -14.29
N ASP A 117 1.35 5.58 -14.89
CA ASP A 117 0.40 5.29 -15.97
C ASP A 117 1.22 4.90 -17.20
N PRO A 118 0.96 3.74 -17.84
CA PRO A 118 1.78 3.25 -18.98
C PRO A 118 1.54 3.98 -20.31
N VAL A 119 0.87 5.13 -20.31
CA VAL A 119 0.50 5.89 -21.52
C VAL A 119 1.38 7.13 -21.73
N GLY A 120 2.58 7.18 -21.16
CA GLY A 120 3.57 8.22 -21.49
C GLY A 120 4.44 7.75 -22.68
N THR A 121 4.53 8.53 -23.73
CA THR A 121 5.56 8.36 -24.74
C THR A 121 6.95 8.41 -24.09
N ALA A 122 7.86 7.56 -24.53
CA ALA A 122 9.20 7.32 -23.94
C ALA A 122 10.13 8.56 -23.84
N THR A 123 9.62 9.77 -24.07
CA THR A 123 10.35 11.05 -24.07
C THR A 123 10.05 11.96 -22.90
N ASP A 124 9.00 11.70 -22.11
CA ASP A 124 8.68 12.53 -20.94
C ASP A 124 9.17 11.86 -19.65
N PRO A 125 10.18 12.44 -18.97
CA PRO A 125 10.70 11.91 -17.70
C PRO A 125 9.66 11.94 -16.57
N TYR A 126 8.57 12.70 -16.76
CA TYR A 126 7.51 12.89 -15.76
C TYR A 126 6.11 12.74 -16.38
N PRO A 127 5.63 11.51 -16.63
CA PRO A 127 4.28 11.30 -17.14
C PRO A 127 3.22 12.01 -16.29
N THR A 128 2.28 12.69 -16.92
CA THR A 128 1.27 13.54 -16.23
C THR A 128 0.51 12.78 -15.14
N GLY A 129 0.17 11.52 -15.37
CA GLY A 129 -0.51 10.67 -14.37
C GLY A 129 0.33 10.42 -13.12
N TRP A 130 1.63 10.23 -13.30
CA TRP A 130 2.56 10.04 -12.20
C TRP A 130 2.76 11.33 -11.40
N VAL A 131 2.99 12.47 -12.09
CA VAL A 131 3.09 13.80 -11.48
C VAL A 131 1.85 14.06 -10.62
N ARG A 132 0.67 13.90 -11.21
CA ARG A 132 -0.61 14.09 -10.50
C ARG A 132 -0.71 13.19 -9.25
N SER A 133 -0.34 11.93 -9.36
CA SER A 133 -0.37 10.99 -8.24
C SER A 133 0.56 11.41 -7.10
N CYS A 134 1.76 11.90 -7.42
CA CYS A 134 2.71 12.42 -6.42
C CYS A 134 2.18 13.67 -5.71
N LEU A 135 1.62 14.61 -6.48
CA LEU A 135 1.02 15.83 -5.92
C LEU A 135 -0.16 15.50 -4.99
N ILE A 136 -1.05 14.59 -5.41
CA ILE A 136 -2.20 14.17 -4.59
C ILE A 136 -1.73 13.51 -3.28
N ARG A 137 -0.68 12.67 -3.31
CA ARG A 137 -0.13 12.05 -2.10
C ARG A 137 0.49 13.09 -1.15
N ALA A 138 1.19 14.07 -1.69
CA ALA A 138 1.73 15.17 -0.87
C ALA A 138 0.60 15.94 -0.17
N LEU A 139 -0.46 16.26 -0.90
CA LEU A 139 -1.64 16.94 -0.34
C LEU A 139 -2.43 16.07 0.63
N PHE A 140 -2.48 14.74 0.40
CA PHE A 140 -3.12 13.83 1.34
C PHE A 140 -2.47 13.88 2.72
N ALA A 141 -1.14 13.94 2.79
CA ALA A 141 -0.43 14.11 4.06
C ALA A 141 -0.85 15.42 4.76
N GLN A 142 -1.02 16.51 4.02
CA GLN A 142 -1.52 17.77 4.56
C GLN A 142 -2.97 17.66 5.03
N VAL A 143 -3.86 17.04 4.25
CA VAL A 143 -5.26 16.78 4.66
C VAL A 143 -5.32 15.99 5.97
N VAL A 144 -4.49 14.97 6.12
CA VAL A 144 -4.42 14.17 7.36
C VAL A 144 -3.96 15.02 8.54
N THR A 145 -2.98 15.90 8.34
CA THR A 145 -2.33 16.65 9.42
C THR A 145 -3.12 17.90 9.82
N THR A 146 -3.57 18.69 8.85
CA THR A 146 -4.22 19.99 9.08
C THR A 146 -5.73 19.97 8.83
N GLY A 147 -6.21 19.03 8.03
CA GLY A 147 -7.60 18.96 7.57
C GLY A 147 -7.97 20.01 6.52
N GLN A 148 -6.99 20.79 6.02
CA GLN A 148 -7.19 21.91 5.10
C GLN A 148 -6.12 21.92 4.00
N VAL A 149 -6.51 22.39 2.82
CA VAL A 149 -5.64 22.68 1.68
C VAL A 149 -6.19 23.95 1.03
N ASP A 150 -5.44 25.03 1.07
CA ASP A 150 -5.88 26.33 0.58
C ASP A 150 -5.57 26.51 -0.91
N SER A 151 -4.37 26.13 -1.32
CA SER A 151 -3.88 26.23 -2.69
C SER A 151 -3.36 24.88 -3.18
N PRO A 152 -4.21 23.97 -3.68
CA PRO A 152 -3.80 22.59 -3.96
C PRO A 152 -2.51 22.44 -4.78
N LEU A 153 -2.34 23.20 -5.86
CA LEU A 153 -1.11 23.11 -6.65
C LEU A 153 0.08 23.78 -5.93
N GLY A 154 -0.11 24.94 -5.30
CA GLY A 154 0.94 25.64 -4.55
C GLY A 154 1.44 24.79 -3.39
N ASP A 155 0.52 24.34 -2.54
CA ASP A 155 0.83 23.52 -1.35
C ASP A 155 1.54 22.21 -1.71
N ALA A 156 1.07 21.54 -2.78
CA ALA A 156 1.73 20.34 -3.27
C ALA A 156 3.15 20.59 -3.77
N LEU A 157 3.36 21.67 -4.52
CA LEU A 157 4.69 22.01 -5.02
C LEU A 157 5.64 22.37 -3.89
N ASP A 158 5.16 23.09 -2.87
CA ASP A 158 5.97 23.42 -1.70
C ASP A 158 6.39 22.14 -0.94
N ALA A 159 5.47 21.20 -0.78
CA ALA A 159 5.79 19.89 -0.18
C ALA A 159 6.82 19.09 -1.01
N LEU A 160 6.73 19.13 -2.35
CA LEU A 160 7.70 18.45 -3.22
C LEU A 160 9.07 19.15 -3.25
N ARG A 161 9.13 20.48 -3.11
CA ARG A 161 10.40 21.23 -3.12
C ARG A 161 11.27 20.89 -1.93
N VAL A 162 10.68 20.60 -0.77
CA VAL A 162 11.43 20.21 0.44
C VAL A 162 11.84 18.73 0.45
N ASP A 163 11.29 17.91 -0.45
CA ASP A 163 11.70 16.51 -0.62
C ASP A 163 12.85 16.43 -1.65
N PRO A 164 14.10 16.09 -1.24
CA PRO A 164 15.25 16.06 -2.16
C PRO A 164 15.02 15.11 -3.36
N GLY A 165 14.29 14.03 -3.16
CA GLY A 165 13.99 13.05 -4.21
C GLY A 165 12.91 13.51 -5.20
N ARG A 166 12.20 14.61 -4.93
CA ARG A 166 11.05 15.08 -5.72
C ARG A 166 11.16 16.54 -6.16
N SER A 167 12.18 17.26 -5.74
CA SER A 167 12.38 18.67 -6.09
C SER A 167 12.51 18.92 -7.60
N ALA A 168 13.06 17.95 -8.36
CA ALA A 168 13.13 18.02 -9.81
C ALA A 168 11.74 17.95 -10.47
N MET A 169 10.81 17.17 -9.91
CA MET A 169 9.42 17.13 -10.35
C MET A 169 8.71 18.48 -10.11
N ALA A 170 8.94 19.10 -8.95
CA ALA A 170 8.37 20.42 -8.69
C ALA A 170 8.80 21.46 -9.75
N ARG A 171 10.09 21.47 -10.11
CA ARG A 171 10.61 22.33 -11.18
C ARG A 171 9.97 22.02 -12.52
N HIS A 172 9.85 20.74 -12.89
CA HIS A 172 9.17 20.34 -14.13
C HIS A 172 7.72 20.87 -14.18
N VAL A 173 6.97 20.82 -13.07
CA VAL A 173 5.61 21.38 -13.00
C VAL A 173 5.59 22.90 -13.11
N ASP A 174 6.60 23.58 -12.56
CA ASP A 174 6.74 25.04 -12.70
C ASP A 174 7.00 25.46 -14.16
N GLU A 175 7.67 24.62 -14.94
CA GLU A 175 8.01 24.83 -16.36
C GLU A 175 6.87 24.43 -17.32
N LEU A 176 5.79 23.81 -16.84
CA LEU A 176 4.66 23.44 -17.68
C LEU A 176 4.01 24.67 -18.34
N PRO A 177 3.54 24.55 -19.60
CA PRO A 177 2.71 25.57 -20.25
C PRO A 177 1.51 25.96 -19.37
N GLY A 178 1.12 27.22 -19.39
CA GLY A 178 0.07 27.76 -18.51
C GLY A 178 -1.25 26.98 -18.60
N GLU A 179 -1.62 26.51 -19.81
CA GLU A 179 -2.81 25.68 -20.01
C GLU A 179 -2.68 24.30 -19.31
N ALA A 180 -1.55 23.60 -19.48
CA ALA A 180 -1.29 22.30 -18.84
C ALA A 180 -1.25 22.43 -17.33
N ARG A 181 -0.62 23.49 -16.81
CA ARG A 181 -0.58 23.81 -15.37
C ARG A 181 -1.98 24.09 -14.80
N SER A 182 -2.81 24.83 -15.54
CA SER A 182 -4.20 25.11 -15.16
C SER A 182 -5.07 23.85 -15.15
N ALA A 183 -4.91 22.99 -16.14
CA ALA A 183 -5.60 21.69 -16.21
C ALA A 183 -5.19 20.78 -15.04
N LEU A 184 -3.90 20.74 -14.71
CA LEU A 184 -3.39 20.00 -13.56
C LEU A 184 -3.98 20.53 -12.25
N ALA A 185 -3.99 21.86 -12.05
CA ALA A 185 -4.58 22.50 -10.88
C ALA A 185 -6.09 22.18 -10.73
N ALA A 186 -6.84 22.22 -11.83
CA ALA A 186 -8.26 21.87 -11.83
C ALA A 186 -8.47 20.39 -11.46
N SER A 187 -7.64 19.48 -12.01
CA SER A 187 -7.68 18.06 -11.65
C SER A 187 -7.41 17.85 -10.16
N LEU A 188 -6.37 18.47 -9.62
CA LEU A 188 -6.01 18.35 -8.19
C LEU A 188 -7.16 18.78 -7.29
N ARG A 189 -7.90 19.85 -7.64
CA ARG A 189 -9.01 20.35 -6.83
C ARG A 189 -10.07 19.27 -6.61
N ILE A 190 -10.47 18.56 -7.67
CA ILE A 190 -11.46 17.47 -7.59
C ILE A 190 -10.97 16.36 -6.63
N HIS A 191 -9.72 15.95 -6.77
CA HIS A 191 -9.13 14.92 -5.90
C HIS A 191 -9.11 15.36 -4.43
N ILE A 192 -8.74 16.61 -4.17
CA ILE A 192 -8.63 17.12 -2.80
C ILE A 192 -9.98 17.33 -2.15
N GLU A 193 -10.98 17.83 -2.87
CA GLU A 193 -12.36 17.91 -2.38
C GLU A 193 -12.86 16.53 -1.94
N ASN A 194 -12.65 15.51 -2.77
CA ASN A 194 -13.00 14.14 -2.42
C ASN A 194 -12.23 13.63 -1.19
N LEU A 195 -10.92 13.85 -1.13
CA LEU A 195 -10.10 13.42 0.01
C LEU A 195 -10.49 14.15 1.30
N MET A 196 -10.77 15.44 1.24
CA MET A 196 -11.26 16.19 2.39
C MET A 196 -12.61 15.67 2.90
N ASN A 197 -13.43 15.10 2.02
CA ASN A 197 -14.70 14.49 2.38
C ASN A 197 -14.57 13.05 2.90
N LEU A 198 -13.54 12.31 2.51
CA LEU A 198 -13.33 10.92 2.87
C LEU A 198 -12.37 10.72 4.05
N THR A 199 -11.41 11.64 4.23
CA THR A 199 -10.36 11.48 5.24
C THR A 199 -10.88 11.88 6.62
N PRO A 200 -10.92 10.95 7.59
CA PRO A 200 -11.31 11.28 8.95
C PRO A 200 -10.34 12.25 9.61
N ARG A 201 -10.83 12.99 10.59
CA ARG A 201 -9.94 13.71 11.53
C ARG A 201 -9.50 12.75 12.62
N PHE A 202 -8.23 12.44 12.64
CA PHE A 202 -7.67 11.58 13.66
C PHE A 202 -7.30 12.39 14.90
N ALA A 203 -7.77 11.95 16.07
CA ALA A 203 -7.27 12.50 17.33
C ALA A 203 -5.78 12.15 17.51
N ALA A 204 -5.02 12.97 18.23
CA ALA A 204 -3.58 12.76 18.43
C ALA A 204 -3.24 11.38 19.00
N GLY A 205 -4.09 10.83 19.86
CA GLY A 205 -3.91 9.47 20.41
C GLY A 205 -4.01 8.32 19.38
N TRP A 206 -4.43 8.60 18.15
CA TRP A 206 -4.47 7.61 17.07
C TRP A 206 -3.14 7.49 16.33
N LEU A 207 -2.21 8.39 16.57
CA LEU A 207 -0.86 8.38 16.00
C LEU A 207 -0.85 8.18 14.47
N PRO A 208 -1.51 9.05 13.69
CA PRO A 208 -1.46 8.97 12.23
C PRO A 208 -0.05 9.27 11.73
N ARG A 209 0.44 8.40 10.83
CA ARG A 209 1.76 8.53 10.19
C ARG A 209 1.59 8.45 8.69
N THR A 210 1.96 9.50 7.99
CA THR A 210 1.93 9.55 6.53
C THR A 210 3.31 9.23 5.95
N HIS A 211 3.35 8.66 4.73
CA HIS A 211 4.59 8.29 4.04
C HIS A 211 5.50 7.37 4.87
N ASP A 212 4.90 6.49 5.69
CA ASP A 212 5.66 5.53 6.51
C ASP A 212 6.29 4.46 5.62
N ARG A 213 7.63 4.46 5.57
CA ARG A 213 8.40 3.54 4.74
C ARG A 213 8.65 2.24 5.49
N VAL A 214 8.55 1.14 4.77
CA VAL A 214 8.88 -0.19 5.27
C VAL A 214 9.82 -0.89 4.30
N ALA A 215 10.81 -1.57 4.84
CA ALA A 215 11.75 -2.40 4.07
C ALA A 215 12.02 -3.68 4.86
N ILE A 216 11.86 -4.82 4.22
CA ILE A 216 12.05 -6.16 4.79
C ILE A 216 13.18 -6.83 4.02
N PRO A 217 14.38 -6.91 4.60
CA PRO A 217 15.48 -7.65 3.98
C PRO A 217 15.24 -9.16 4.10
N LEU A 218 15.49 -9.87 3.01
CA LEU A 218 15.45 -11.33 2.86
C LEU A 218 16.78 -11.82 2.26
N ALA A 219 17.11 -13.09 2.45
CA ALA A 219 18.34 -13.72 1.97
C ALA A 219 19.59 -12.86 2.25
N GLY A 220 19.77 -12.46 3.51
CA GLY A 220 20.90 -11.63 3.92
C GLY A 220 20.89 -10.21 3.33
N GLY A 221 19.74 -9.69 2.91
CA GLY A 221 19.59 -8.36 2.29
C GLY A 221 19.80 -8.35 0.78
N ARG A 222 19.96 -9.52 0.14
CA ARG A 222 20.08 -9.65 -1.32
C ARG A 222 18.75 -9.41 -2.04
N VAL A 223 17.64 -9.63 -1.35
CA VAL A 223 16.28 -9.27 -1.77
C VAL A 223 15.68 -8.39 -0.70
N VAL A 224 15.18 -7.23 -1.07
CA VAL A 224 14.53 -6.29 -0.15
C VAL A 224 13.12 -6.03 -0.63
N LEU A 225 12.13 -6.51 0.12
CA LEU A 225 10.74 -6.12 -0.10
C LEU A 225 10.52 -4.75 0.52
N ASN A 226 10.03 -3.79 -0.26
CA ASN A 226 9.84 -2.43 0.23
C ASN A 226 8.48 -1.85 -0.12
N GLY A 227 8.07 -0.81 0.59
CA GLY A 227 6.84 -0.10 0.32
C GLY A 227 6.71 1.18 1.13
N VAL A 228 5.67 1.94 0.80
CA VAL A 228 5.34 3.19 1.50
C VAL A 228 3.84 3.17 1.77
N PHE A 229 3.47 3.31 3.03
CA PHE A 229 2.08 3.55 3.41
C PHE A 229 1.70 4.99 3.13
N ASP A 230 0.58 5.22 2.47
CA ASP A 230 0.03 6.56 2.34
C ASP A 230 -0.38 7.10 3.72
N LEU A 231 -0.97 6.23 4.56
CA LEU A 231 -1.28 6.51 5.95
C LEU A 231 -1.31 5.21 6.77
N LEU A 232 -0.65 5.24 7.92
CA LEU A 232 -0.72 4.20 8.94
C LEU A 232 -1.21 4.82 10.24
N VAL A 233 -2.22 4.23 10.87
CA VAL A 233 -2.88 4.75 12.07
C VAL A 233 -2.75 3.75 13.21
N GLY A 234 -2.33 4.23 14.36
CA GLY A 234 -2.08 3.43 15.56
C GLY A 234 -0.60 3.16 15.82
N ALA A 235 -0.33 2.47 16.92
CA ALA A 235 0.99 1.98 17.29
C ALA A 235 1.00 0.45 17.30
N PRO A 236 2.09 -0.20 16.87
CA PRO A 236 2.19 -1.64 16.99
C PRO A 236 2.24 -2.06 18.45
N VAL A 237 1.45 -3.07 18.80
CA VAL A 237 1.45 -3.69 20.14
C VAL A 237 1.69 -5.19 19.92
N PRO A 238 2.74 -5.77 20.51
CA PRO A 238 3.05 -7.18 20.35
C PRO A 238 1.84 -8.08 20.63
N GLY A 239 1.54 -9.00 19.71
CA GLY A 239 0.44 -9.95 19.83
C GLY A 239 -0.98 -9.34 19.72
N ARG A 240 -1.10 -8.05 19.39
CA ARG A 240 -2.40 -7.37 19.24
C ARG A 240 -2.45 -6.59 17.93
N ALA A 241 -3.44 -6.86 17.13
CA ALA A 241 -3.72 -6.10 15.90
C ALA A 241 -4.29 -4.71 16.27
N THR A 242 -3.45 -3.70 16.24
CA THR A 242 -3.77 -2.33 16.67
C THR A 242 -3.63 -1.29 15.57
N LEU A 243 -3.10 -1.70 14.41
CA LEU A 243 -2.82 -0.82 13.29
C LEU A 243 -3.94 -0.88 12.24
N CYS A 244 -4.29 0.29 11.68
CA CYS A 244 -5.02 0.41 10.42
C CYS A 244 -4.07 0.94 9.35
N ALA A 245 -4.10 0.35 8.15
CA ALA A 245 -3.37 0.86 7.01
C ALA A 245 -4.34 1.42 5.97
N LEU A 246 -4.07 2.62 5.50
CA LEU A 246 -4.85 3.26 4.46
C LEU A 246 -3.98 3.45 3.21
N GLY A 247 -4.53 3.05 2.06
CA GLY A 247 -3.96 3.27 0.75
C GLY A 247 -4.77 4.31 -0.02
N LEU A 248 -4.09 5.01 -0.93
CA LEU A 248 -4.68 5.99 -1.81
C LEU A 248 -4.54 5.55 -3.27
N THR A 249 -5.65 5.52 -4.00
CA THR A 249 -5.62 5.38 -5.45
C THR A 249 -6.19 6.62 -6.14
N THR A 250 -5.51 7.04 -7.20
CA THR A 250 -5.87 8.22 -8.00
C THR A 250 -6.48 7.85 -9.35
N GLY A 251 -6.53 6.56 -9.68
CA GLY A 251 -6.99 6.06 -10.98
C GLY A 251 -7.85 4.80 -10.89
N GLY A 252 -8.27 4.27 -12.04
CA GLY A 252 -9.25 3.18 -12.16
C GLY A 252 -8.78 1.78 -11.77
N ARG A 253 -7.55 1.60 -11.29
CA ARG A 253 -6.96 0.27 -11.00
C ARG A 253 -7.23 -0.18 -9.56
N TRP A 254 -8.48 -0.25 -9.18
CA TRP A 254 -8.90 -0.60 -7.82
C TRP A 254 -8.35 -1.94 -7.32
N ALA A 255 -8.44 -2.99 -8.14
CA ALA A 255 -7.96 -4.32 -7.77
C ALA A 255 -6.45 -4.35 -7.50
N GLN A 256 -5.65 -3.67 -8.34
CA GLN A 256 -4.21 -3.56 -8.14
C GLN A 256 -3.87 -2.76 -6.88
N ALA A 257 -4.57 -1.64 -6.63
CA ALA A 257 -4.38 -0.84 -5.43
C ALA A 257 -4.72 -1.64 -4.16
N ARG A 258 -5.77 -2.48 -4.21
CA ARG A 258 -6.12 -3.40 -3.13
C ARG A 258 -5.01 -4.44 -2.89
N THR A 259 -4.51 -5.07 -3.97
CA THR A 259 -3.38 -6.02 -3.88
C THR A 259 -2.13 -5.35 -3.30
N ALA A 260 -1.81 -4.13 -3.72
CA ALA A 260 -0.72 -3.35 -3.14
C ALA A 260 -0.90 -3.10 -1.65
N LEU A 261 -2.12 -2.82 -1.21
CA LEU A 261 -2.43 -2.58 0.20
C LEU A 261 -2.28 -3.87 1.02
N HIS A 262 -2.69 -5.03 0.48
CA HIS A 262 -2.44 -6.33 1.12
C HIS A 262 -0.93 -6.63 1.21
N TYR A 263 -0.17 -6.30 0.18
CA TYR A 263 1.29 -6.43 0.22
C TYR A 263 1.90 -5.54 1.31
N LEU A 264 1.46 -4.31 1.45
CA LEU A 264 1.89 -3.44 2.55
C LEU A 264 1.50 -4.02 3.92
N ALA A 265 0.30 -4.61 4.04
CA ALA A 265 -0.10 -5.30 5.27
C ALA A 265 0.81 -6.49 5.60
N LEU A 266 1.26 -7.24 4.60
CA LEU A 266 2.28 -8.27 4.77
C LEU A 266 3.59 -7.67 5.28
N LEU A 267 4.09 -6.59 4.66
CA LEU A 267 5.33 -5.96 5.11
C LEU A 267 5.22 -5.47 6.57
N GLU A 268 4.09 -4.89 6.96
CA GLU A 268 3.85 -4.48 8.34
C GLU A 268 3.83 -5.67 9.29
N THR A 269 3.20 -6.78 8.89
CA THR A 269 3.20 -8.02 9.65
C THR A 269 4.62 -8.54 9.90
N LEU A 270 5.46 -8.49 8.88
CA LEU A 270 6.86 -8.92 8.98
C LEU A 270 7.72 -7.96 9.81
N ARG A 271 7.38 -6.65 9.81
CA ARG A 271 8.07 -5.60 10.58
C ARG A 271 7.72 -5.64 12.06
N SER A 272 6.42 -5.71 12.37
CA SER A 272 5.90 -5.56 13.74
C SER A 272 5.58 -6.88 14.44
N GLY A 273 5.59 -8.01 13.70
CA GLY A 273 5.20 -9.31 14.20
C GLY A 273 3.68 -9.54 14.27
N THR A 274 2.88 -8.52 13.99
CA THR A 274 1.41 -8.59 14.09
C THR A 274 0.76 -7.86 12.92
N PRO A 275 -0.23 -8.46 12.22
CA PRO A 275 -0.92 -7.79 11.12
C PRO A 275 -1.65 -6.51 11.56
N PRO A 276 -1.83 -5.54 10.65
CA PRO A 276 -2.87 -4.54 10.80
C PRO A 276 -4.22 -5.25 10.98
N PHE A 277 -5.13 -4.71 11.79
CA PHE A 277 -6.45 -5.31 11.92
C PHE A 277 -7.38 -4.94 10.77
N ARG A 278 -7.11 -3.78 10.11
CA ARG A 278 -7.98 -3.23 9.07
C ARG A 278 -7.21 -2.52 7.98
N LEU A 279 -7.72 -2.63 6.77
CA LEU A 279 -7.26 -1.91 5.59
C LEU A 279 -8.37 -0.99 5.09
N ALA A 280 -8.01 0.21 4.64
CA ALA A 280 -8.91 1.10 3.93
C ALA A 280 -8.26 1.59 2.64
N LEU A 281 -9.01 1.61 1.56
CA LEU A 281 -8.57 2.13 0.28
C LEU A 281 -9.44 3.32 -0.12
N LEU A 282 -8.82 4.49 -0.31
CA LEU A 282 -9.49 5.71 -0.72
C LEU A 282 -9.25 5.93 -2.22
N HIS A 283 -10.34 6.17 -2.96
CA HIS A 283 -10.27 6.50 -4.39
C HIS A 283 -10.56 7.98 -4.60
N SER A 284 -9.51 8.79 -4.68
CA SER A 284 -9.63 10.24 -4.70
C SER A 284 -10.35 10.79 -5.93
N ALA A 285 -10.21 10.17 -7.11
CA ALA A 285 -10.90 10.64 -8.32
C ALA A 285 -12.43 10.44 -8.25
N ALA A 286 -12.88 9.35 -7.62
CA ALA A 286 -14.29 8.97 -7.60
C ALA A 286 -15.00 9.30 -6.28
N GLY A 287 -14.30 9.82 -5.27
CA GLY A 287 -14.88 10.06 -3.95
C GLY A 287 -15.42 8.79 -3.29
N ARG A 288 -14.75 7.65 -3.49
CA ARG A 288 -15.16 6.33 -2.97
C ARG A 288 -14.14 5.81 -1.98
N TYR A 289 -14.58 4.90 -1.14
CA TYR A 289 -13.70 4.16 -0.24
C TYR A 289 -14.13 2.71 -0.13
N GLY A 290 -13.24 1.87 0.35
CA GLY A 290 -13.52 0.50 0.76
C GLY A 290 -12.75 0.20 2.02
N VAL A 291 -13.34 -0.57 2.92
CA VAL A 291 -12.73 -0.98 4.19
C VAL A 291 -12.89 -2.48 4.33
N GLU A 292 -11.84 -3.17 4.75
CA GLU A 292 -11.86 -4.61 4.99
C GLU A 292 -11.01 -4.97 6.20
N ASP A 293 -11.40 -6.06 6.87
CA ASP A 293 -10.59 -6.67 7.92
C ASP A 293 -9.44 -7.47 7.30
N VAL A 294 -8.28 -7.43 7.93
CA VAL A 294 -7.17 -8.30 7.52
C VAL A 294 -7.43 -9.70 8.06
N LEU A 295 -7.36 -10.69 7.16
CA LEU A 295 -7.45 -12.10 7.50
C LEU A 295 -6.12 -12.79 7.21
N GLU A 296 -5.81 -13.87 7.93
CA GLU A 296 -4.60 -14.66 7.68
C GLU A 296 -4.54 -15.20 6.24
N GLU A 297 -5.68 -15.56 5.67
CA GLU A 297 -5.78 -16.02 4.28
C GLU A 297 -5.36 -14.95 3.27
N HIS A 298 -5.65 -13.67 3.55
CA HIS A 298 -5.19 -12.57 2.70
C HIS A 298 -3.66 -12.48 2.69
N LEU A 299 -3.04 -12.61 3.87
CA LEU A 299 -1.58 -12.58 4.00
C LEU A 299 -0.92 -13.79 3.35
N ARG A 300 -1.49 -14.98 3.51
CA ARG A 300 -1.00 -16.20 2.86
C ARG A 300 -1.11 -16.11 1.33
N THR A 301 -2.24 -15.59 0.83
CA THR A 301 -2.44 -15.36 -0.60
C THR A 301 -1.40 -14.41 -1.17
N ILE A 302 -1.15 -13.28 -0.49
CA ILE A 302 -0.17 -12.30 -1.00
C ILE A 302 1.27 -12.85 -0.92
N VAL A 303 1.62 -13.64 0.10
CA VAL A 303 2.91 -14.35 0.15
C VAL A 303 3.05 -15.30 -1.02
N SER A 304 2.02 -16.10 -1.33
CA SER A 304 2.04 -16.98 -2.50
C SER A 304 2.30 -16.21 -3.79
N HIS A 305 1.67 -15.04 -3.96
CA HIS A 305 1.93 -14.18 -5.13
C HIS A 305 3.37 -13.68 -5.15
N VAL A 306 3.90 -13.22 -4.02
CA VAL A 306 5.31 -12.79 -3.92
C VAL A 306 6.25 -13.92 -4.31
N VAL A 307 6.05 -15.13 -3.77
CA VAL A 307 6.87 -16.31 -4.05
C VAL A 307 6.84 -16.66 -5.55
N VAL A 308 5.66 -16.69 -6.17
CA VAL A 308 5.51 -16.93 -7.62
C VAL A 308 6.27 -15.87 -8.43
N GLN A 309 6.19 -14.61 -8.03
CA GLN A 309 6.91 -13.54 -8.73
C GLN A 309 8.43 -13.65 -8.55
N LEU A 310 8.91 -14.01 -7.36
CA LEU A 310 10.34 -14.26 -7.11
C LEU A 310 10.87 -15.43 -7.97
N SER A 311 10.07 -16.49 -8.13
CA SER A 311 10.45 -17.61 -8.99
C SER A 311 10.57 -17.21 -10.46
N THR A 312 9.61 -16.40 -10.98
CA THR A 312 9.63 -15.95 -12.38
C THR A 312 10.73 -14.93 -12.70
N LEU A 313 11.19 -14.16 -11.71
CA LEU A 313 12.32 -13.24 -11.90
C LEU A 313 13.62 -13.98 -12.14
N GLY A 314 13.86 -15.12 -11.48
CA GLY A 314 15.05 -15.94 -11.71
C GLY A 314 15.12 -16.54 -13.12
N ASP A 315 13.98 -16.86 -13.72
CA ASP A 315 13.91 -17.47 -15.06
C ASP A 315 14.15 -16.46 -16.20
N ARG A 316 14.05 -15.15 -15.93
CA ARG A 316 14.27 -14.10 -16.93
C ARG A 316 15.73 -13.65 -17.05
N ASP A 317 16.50 -13.86 -15.99
CA ASP A 317 17.92 -13.46 -15.91
C ASP A 317 18.84 -14.63 -16.32
N ALA A 318 18.30 -15.83 -16.52
CA ALA A 318 18.99 -17.02 -16.99
C ALA A 318 18.88 -17.17 -18.52
#